data_2c596fead2db6d17f33e739b831d6c5f
#
_entry.id   2c596fead2db6d17f33e739b831d6c5f
#
_cell.length_a   1.000
_cell.length_b   1.000
_cell.length_c   1.000
_cell.angle_alpha   90.00
_cell.angle_beta   90.00
_cell.angle_gamma   90.00
#
_symmetry.space_group_name_H-M   'P 1'
#
loop_
_entity.id
_entity.type
_entity.pdbx_description
1 polymer ?
#
loop_
_entity_poly.entity_id
_entity_poly.type
_entity_poly.pdbx_seq_one_letter_code
_entity_poly.pdbx_strand_id
1 'polypeptide(L)'
;MATIDLIVLGMLKKEPLSAYDLQKLVEYRNISKWVKISTPSIYKKVIQLEEKGYISSHIEKEGKMPEKSVYSLTEKGLSLIHI
;
A
#
# COMPACT_ATOMS: atom_id res chain seq x y z
N MET A 1 -12.01 8.26 -7.41
CA MET A 1 -11.18 7.44 -6.52
C MET A 1 -10.84 8.22 -5.25
N ALA A 2 -10.82 7.56 -4.11
CA ALA A 2 -10.48 8.23 -2.85
C ALA A 2 -8.99 8.60 -2.81
N THR A 3 -8.67 9.70 -2.11
CA THR A 3 -7.30 10.17 -1.99
C THR A 3 -6.35 9.09 -1.43
N ILE A 4 -6.82 8.32 -0.46
CA ILE A 4 -6.00 7.27 0.16
C ILE A 4 -5.62 6.18 -0.86
N ASP A 5 -6.51 5.86 -1.80
CA ASP A 5 -6.22 4.88 -2.84
C ASP A 5 -5.04 5.35 -3.70
N LEU A 6 -5.06 6.61 -4.12
CA LEU A 6 -3.98 7.19 -4.93
C LEU A 6 -2.66 7.22 -4.16
N ILE A 7 -2.70 7.53 -2.88
CA ILE A 7 -1.50 7.55 -2.04
C ILE A 7 -0.88 6.15 -1.97
N VAL A 8 -1.68 5.13 -1.69
CA VAL A 8 -1.20 3.76 -1.58
C VAL A 8 -0.63 3.27 -2.91
N LEU A 9 -1.36 3.47 -3.99
CA LEU A 9 -0.91 3.05 -5.33
C LEU A 9 0.37 3.77 -5.74
N GLY A 10 0.45 5.07 -5.46
CA GLY A 10 1.65 5.84 -5.77
C GLY A 10 2.88 5.38 -5.03
N MET A 11 2.71 5.00 -3.76
CA MET A 11 3.82 4.46 -2.97
C MET A 11 4.29 3.12 -3.51
N LEU A 12 3.35 2.24 -3.88
CA LEU A 12 3.68 0.93 -4.42
C LEU A 12 4.28 0.99 -5.82
N LYS A 13 4.06 2.07 -6.54
CA LYS A 13 4.69 2.29 -7.84
C LYS A 13 6.20 2.36 -7.72
N LYS A 14 6.71 2.88 -6.61
CA LYS A 14 8.15 3.02 -6.40
C LYS A 14 8.81 1.70 -6.02
N GLU A 15 8.18 0.94 -5.13
CA GLU A 15 8.71 -0.33 -4.65
C GLU A 15 7.64 -1.14 -3.96
N PRO A 16 7.79 -2.47 -3.90
CA PRO A 16 6.88 -3.30 -3.12
C PRO A 16 7.00 -2.97 -1.63
N LEU A 17 5.87 -2.89 -0.93
CA LEU A 17 5.82 -2.52 0.47
C LEU A 17 4.78 -3.36 1.21
N SER A 18 5.04 -3.63 2.49
CA SER A 18 4.03 -4.22 3.36
C SER A 18 3.07 -3.13 3.85
N ALA A 19 1.93 -3.54 4.42
CA ALA A 19 1.00 -2.57 5.01
C ALA A 19 1.67 -1.78 6.13
N TYR A 20 2.54 -2.41 6.90
CA TYR A 20 3.30 -1.75 7.94
C TYR A 20 4.22 -0.66 7.35
N ASP A 21 4.90 -0.99 6.26
CA ASP A 21 5.77 -0.03 5.59
C ASP A 21 4.98 1.16 5.04
N LEU A 22 3.79 0.90 4.49
CA LEU A 22 2.91 1.96 4.02
C LEU A 22 2.49 2.88 5.15
N GLN A 23 2.14 2.32 6.30
CA GLN A 23 1.80 3.10 7.47
C GLN A 23 2.96 3.99 7.91
N LYS A 24 4.16 3.42 7.95
CA LYS A 24 5.36 4.17 8.34
C LYS A 24 5.64 5.33 7.40
N LEU A 25 5.50 5.11 6.09
CA LEU A 25 5.72 6.16 5.11
C LEU A 25 4.68 7.28 5.21
N VAL A 26 3.43 6.94 5.49
CA VAL A 26 2.39 7.94 5.69
C VAL A 26 2.72 8.81 6.90
N GLU A 27 3.16 8.20 8.00
CA GLU A 27 3.56 8.92 9.19
C GLU A 27 4.79 9.80 8.93
N TYR A 28 5.79 9.22 8.28
CA TYR A 28 7.06 9.91 8.00
C TYR A 28 6.86 11.15 7.14
N ARG A 29 6.02 11.06 6.12
CA ARG A 29 5.77 12.18 5.20
C ARG A 29 4.74 13.16 5.70
N ASN A 30 4.21 12.95 6.91
CA ASN A 30 3.17 13.80 7.49
C ASN A 30 1.92 13.89 6.63
N ILE A 31 1.66 12.89 5.80
CA ILE A 31 0.46 12.86 4.96
C ILE A 31 -0.80 12.91 5.83
N SER A 32 -0.72 12.31 7.02
CA SER A 32 -1.83 12.28 7.95
C SER A 32 -2.27 13.67 8.44
N LYS A 33 -1.41 14.68 8.33
CA LYS A 33 -1.78 16.04 8.65
C LYS A 33 -2.75 16.64 7.65
N TRP A 34 -2.67 16.19 6.41
CA TRP A 34 -3.52 16.68 5.32
C TRP A 34 -4.75 15.82 5.13
N VAL A 35 -4.61 14.53 5.39
CA VAL A 35 -5.68 13.55 5.26
C VAL A 35 -5.67 12.70 6.52
N LYS A 36 -6.80 12.58 7.19
CA LYS A 36 -6.87 11.72 8.38
C LYS A 36 -6.85 10.26 7.95
N ILE A 37 -5.65 9.69 7.95
CA ILE A 37 -5.45 8.29 7.61
C ILE A 37 -5.07 7.54 8.87
N SER A 38 -5.97 6.68 9.35
CA SER A 38 -5.71 5.82 10.49
C SER A 38 -5.05 4.52 10.01
N THR A 39 -4.35 3.84 10.91
CA THR A 39 -3.77 2.54 10.62
C THR A 39 -4.81 1.54 10.10
N PRO A 40 -5.97 1.38 10.77
CA PRO A 40 -7.01 0.49 10.25
C PRO A 40 -7.49 0.85 8.86
N SER A 41 -7.52 2.15 8.52
CA SER A 41 -7.94 2.59 7.19
C SER A 41 -6.96 2.12 6.12
N ILE A 42 -5.66 2.16 6.40
CA ILE A 42 -4.63 1.70 5.47
C ILE A 42 -4.79 0.21 5.20
N TYR A 43 -4.92 -0.59 6.25
CA TYR A 43 -5.09 -2.04 6.12
C TYR A 43 -6.36 -2.39 5.34
N LYS A 44 -7.47 -1.73 5.66
CA LYS A 44 -8.72 -1.96 4.98
C LYS A 44 -8.62 -1.63 3.49
N LYS A 45 -7.96 -0.51 3.17
CA LYS A 45 -7.82 -0.07 1.79
C LYS A 45 -6.93 -1.01 0.99
N VAL A 46 -5.85 -1.50 1.61
CA VAL A 46 -4.95 -2.46 0.98
C VAL A 46 -5.71 -3.74 0.61
N ILE A 47 -6.53 -4.24 1.52
CA ILE A 47 -7.35 -5.43 1.27
C ILE A 47 -8.31 -5.18 0.11
N GLN A 48 -8.98 -4.03 0.09
CA GLN A 48 -9.91 -3.69 -0.98
C GLN A 48 -9.22 -3.58 -2.34
N LEU A 49 -8.05 -2.97 -2.39
CA LEU A 49 -7.30 -2.81 -3.63
C LEU A 49 -6.83 -4.17 -4.15
N GLU A 50 -6.44 -5.07 -3.27
CA GLU A 50 -6.06 -6.42 -3.66
C GLU A 50 -7.26 -7.18 -4.24
N GLU A 51 -8.42 -7.08 -3.60
CA GLU A 51 -9.64 -7.71 -4.09
C GLU A 51 -10.03 -7.22 -5.49
N LYS A 52 -9.79 -5.95 -5.76
CA LYS A 52 -10.07 -5.36 -7.07
C LYS A 52 -9.00 -5.68 -8.10
N GLY A 53 -7.90 -6.30 -7.70
CA GLY A 53 -6.83 -6.69 -8.61
C GLY A 53 -5.83 -5.59 -8.94
N TYR A 54 -5.87 -4.47 -8.24
CA TYR A 54 -4.94 -3.36 -8.47
C TYR A 54 -3.58 -3.59 -7.84
N ILE A 55 -3.53 -4.41 -6.80
CA ILE A 55 -2.30 -4.81 -6.15
C ILE A 55 -2.34 -6.31 -5.88
N SER A 56 -1.17 -6.91 -5.71
CA SER A 56 -1.05 -8.32 -5.35
C SER A 56 -0.13 -8.45 -4.14
N SER A 57 -0.29 -9.52 -3.39
CA SER A 57 0.54 -9.77 -2.23
C SER A 57 1.38 -11.03 -2.41
N HIS A 58 2.54 -11.03 -1.78
CA HIS A 58 3.37 -12.22 -1.66
C HIS A 58 4.01 -12.22 -0.28
N ILE A 59 4.39 -13.39 0.18
CA ILE A 59 4.97 -13.53 1.51
C ILE A 59 6.48 -13.52 1.41
N GLU A 60 7.12 -12.68 2.21
CA GLU A 60 8.56 -12.62 2.32
C GLU A 60 8.99 -13.00 3.72
N LYS A 61 10.07 -13.77 3.80
CA LYS A 61 10.66 -14.16 5.07
C LYS A 61 12.17 -14.05 4.94
N GLU A 62 12.79 -13.27 5.81
CA GLU A 62 14.22 -13.10 5.84
C GLU A 62 14.79 -13.70 7.13
N GLY A 63 15.58 -14.77 7.00
CA GLY A 63 16.24 -15.40 8.12
C GLY A 63 15.27 -15.80 9.24
N LYS A 64 15.52 -15.29 10.43
CA LYS A 64 14.70 -15.60 11.62
C LYS A 64 13.54 -14.65 11.82
N MET A 65 13.37 -13.68 10.93
CA MET A 65 12.29 -12.71 11.07
C MET A 65 10.95 -13.34 10.69
N PRO A 66 9.84 -12.86 11.30
CA PRO A 66 8.52 -13.36 10.96
C PRO A 66 8.20 -13.10 9.49
N GLU A 67 7.38 -13.96 8.91
CA GLU A 67 6.87 -13.76 7.57
C GLU A 67 6.04 -12.48 7.51
N LYS A 68 6.14 -11.76 6.40
CA LYS A 68 5.33 -10.56 6.18
C LYS A 68 4.75 -10.58 4.78
N SER A 69 3.55 -10.02 4.64
CA SER A 69 2.90 -9.86 3.35
C SER A 69 3.37 -8.55 2.73
N VAL A 70 3.94 -8.65 1.54
CA VAL A 70 4.43 -7.49 0.79
C VAL A 70 3.52 -7.30 -0.41
N TYR A 71 3.09 -6.06 -0.64
CA TYR A 71 2.18 -5.73 -1.72
C TYR A 71 2.93 -5.09 -2.87
N SER A 72 2.54 -5.45 -4.07
CA SER A 72 3.13 -4.93 -5.31
C SER A 72 2.02 -4.43 -6.22
N LEU A 73 2.33 -3.41 -7.02
CA LEU A 73 1.38 -2.88 -7.98
C LEU A 73 1.26 -3.86 -9.17
N THR A 74 0.02 -4.14 -9.57
CA THR A 74 -0.23 -4.95 -10.77
C THR A 74 -0.30 -4.05 -12.00
N GLU A 75 -0.35 -4.65 -13.20
CA GLU A 75 -0.53 -3.88 -14.42
C GLU A 75 -1.82 -3.09 -14.38
N LYS A 76 -2.87 -3.67 -13.83
CA LYS A 76 -4.16 -2.99 -13.69
C LYS A 76 -4.05 -1.77 -12.79
N GLY A 77 -3.33 -1.90 -11.65
CA GLY A 77 -3.11 -0.78 -10.74
C GLY A 77 -2.23 0.29 -11.36
N LEU A 78 -1.19 -0.11 -12.08
CA LEU A 78 -0.30 0.82 -12.76
C LEU A 78 -1.06 1.63 -13.82
N SER A 79 -1.94 0.97 -14.56
CA SER A 79 -2.77 1.62 -15.56
C SER A 79 -3.69 2.68 -14.94
N LEU A 80 -4.14 2.44 -13.70
CA LEU A 80 -5.03 3.35 -13.00
C LEU A 80 -4.37 4.67 -12.62
N ILE A 81 -3.07 4.64 -12.32
CA ILE A 81 -2.32 5.81 -11.89
C ILE A 81 -1.40 6.36 -12.98
N HIS A 82 -1.40 5.73 -14.13
CA HIS A 82 -0.62 6.19 -15.27
C HIS A 82 -1.43 7.20 -16.06
N ILE A 83 -1.21 8.45 -15.80
CA ILE A 83 -1.93 9.55 -16.46
C ILE A 83 -1.02 10.23 -17.44
#